data_289d4a312949b5b661510e6a5f843e9c
#
_entry.id   289d4a312949b5b661510e6a5f843e9c
#
_cell.length_a   1.000
_cell.length_b   1.000
_cell.length_c   1.000
_cell.angle_alpha   90.00
_cell.angle_beta   90.00
_cell.angle_gamma   90.00
#
_symmetry.space_group_name_H-M   'P 1'
#
loop_
_entity.id
_entity.type
_entity.pdbx_description
1 polymer ?
#
loop_
_entity_poly.entity_id
_entity_poly.type
_entity_poly.pdbx_seq_one_letter_code
_entity_poly.pdbx_strand_id
1 'polypeptide(L)'
;MLQQVMTEPGKIIFREIPVPEIGDGQVLVKIMDIGVCGSDIHVYHGKHPFTKYPVTQGHEVSGEIVKCGANVESLTVGQKVTIEPQVYCGKCYPCRHGKYNLCEELKVMGFQTTGTASEFFAVDAKKVTPIPKSMSFEEGAMLEPLAVAVHAVRQMGDVTGMNIAVLGAGPIGNLVAQAAKGLGAAKVMITDVSDYRLEKAKECGVDVCVNTKEKNFGKALVEAFGPDKADVIYDCAGNNVTMGQAIQYARKGSVIVLVAVFADMATVDLAVANDHELDIKSTMMYRHEDYVGAIELVEAGKVQLKPLISKIFPFAQYLDAYKYIDANRETTMKVIIAVQEK
;
A
#
# COMPACT_ATOMS: atom_id res chain seq x y z
N MET A 1 5.83 -27.91 5.72
CA MET A 1 4.99 -26.84 5.19
C MET A 1 5.45 -26.44 3.80
N LEU A 2 4.53 -25.96 2.97
CA LEU A 2 4.86 -25.43 1.65
C LEU A 2 5.35 -23.97 1.77
N GLN A 3 6.34 -23.64 0.94
CA GLN A 3 6.85 -22.29 0.76
C GLN A 3 7.01 -21.99 -0.73
N GLN A 4 6.52 -20.82 -1.15
CA GLN A 4 6.76 -20.27 -2.48
C GLN A 4 8.19 -19.73 -2.58
N VAL A 5 8.86 -19.98 -3.70
CA VAL A 5 10.17 -19.41 -3.99
C VAL A 5 10.23 -18.99 -5.46
N MET A 6 10.55 -17.73 -5.68
CA MET A 6 10.93 -17.24 -7.01
C MET A 6 12.43 -17.45 -7.18
N THR A 7 12.80 -18.40 -8.03
CA THR A 7 14.20 -18.81 -8.23
C THR A 7 14.97 -17.90 -9.19
N GLU A 8 14.25 -17.32 -10.12
CA GLU A 8 14.71 -16.37 -11.13
C GLU A 8 13.51 -15.59 -11.66
N PRO A 9 13.67 -14.48 -12.39
CA PRO A 9 12.55 -13.76 -13.00
C PRO A 9 11.62 -14.69 -13.79
N GLY A 10 10.32 -14.59 -13.50
CA GLY A 10 9.28 -15.38 -14.18
C GLY A 10 9.12 -16.81 -13.70
N LYS A 11 9.95 -17.29 -12.76
CA LYS A 11 9.92 -18.69 -12.33
C LYS A 11 9.66 -18.85 -10.84
N ILE A 12 8.48 -19.33 -10.53
CA ILE A 12 8.01 -19.64 -9.17
C ILE A 12 7.91 -21.14 -9.02
N ILE A 13 8.46 -21.67 -7.93
CA ILE A 13 8.35 -23.05 -7.50
C ILE A 13 7.82 -23.12 -6.07
N PHE A 14 7.33 -24.28 -5.68
CA PHE A 14 7.06 -24.61 -4.28
C PHE A 14 8.10 -25.61 -3.77
N ARG A 15 8.46 -25.46 -2.51
CA ARG A 15 9.31 -26.42 -1.80
C ARG A 15 8.70 -26.78 -0.46
N GLU A 16 8.91 -28.00 -0.04
CA GLU A 16 8.60 -28.42 1.33
C GLU A 16 9.76 -28.06 2.25
N ILE A 17 9.45 -27.41 3.37
CA ILE A 17 10.40 -27.07 4.43
C ILE A 17 9.78 -27.40 5.79
N PRO A 18 10.56 -27.62 6.84
CA PRO A 18 10.02 -27.78 8.18
C PRO A 18 9.28 -26.50 8.62
N VAL A 19 8.28 -26.65 9.49
CA VAL A 19 7.66 -25.51 10.17
C VAL A 19 8.74 -24.84 11.02
N PRO A 20 8.92 -23.52 10.97
CA PRO A 20 9.98 -22.85 11.70
C PRO A 20 9.75 -22.93 13.21
N GLU A 21 10.83 -23.15 13.96
CA GLU A 21 10.85 -22.95 15.40
C GLU A 21 10.87 -21.44 15.70
N ILE A 22 10.28 -21.06 16.83
CA ILE A 22 10.24 -19.67 17.29
C ILE A 22 11.15 -19.46 18.50
N GLY A 23 11.81 -18.30 18.55
CA GLY A 23 12.51 -17.82 19.73
C GLY A 23 11.54 -17.19 20.74
N ASP A 24 12.06 -16.88 21.94
CA ASP A 24 11.27 -16.38 23.07
C ASP A 24 10.48 -15.09 22.77
N GLY A 25 11.00 -14.21 21.94
CA GLY A 25 10.34 -12.94 21.55
C GLY A 25 9.54 -13.01 20.24
N GLN A 26 9.34 -14.20 19.69
CA GLN A 26 8.68 -14.40 18.40
C GLN A 26 7.30 -15.06 18.54
N VAL A 27 6.51 -14.93 17.50
CA VAL A 27 5.27 -15.68 17.30
C VAL A 27 5.36 -16.48 16.01
N LEU A 28 4.65 -17.61 15.98
CA LEU A 28 4.39 -18.37 14.77
C LEU A 28 3.00 -17.98 14.25
N VAL A 29 2.96 -17.43 13.06
CA VAL A 29 1.72 -17.02 12.38
C VAL A 29 1.40 -18.04 11.29
N LYS A 30 0.20 -18.60 11.34
CA LYS A 30 -0.42 -19.32 10.23
C LYS A 30 -0.89 -18.29 9.22
N ILE A 31 -0.26 -18.26 8.07
CA ILE A 31 -0.59 -17.27 7.01
C ILE A 31 -1.90 -17.68 6.35
N MET A 32 -2.83 -16.73 6.28
CA MET A 32 -4.15 -16.94 5.69
C MET A 32 -4.23 -16.32 4.30
N ASP A 33 -3.97 -15.03 4.18
CA ASP A 33 -4.09 -14.31 2.92
C ASP A 33 -2.86 -13.41 2.68
N ILE A 34 -2.43 -13.33 1.40
CA ILE A 34 -1.33 -12.48 0.95
C ILE A 34 -1.81 -11.60 -0.21
N GLY A 35 -1.68 -10.29 -0.08
CA GLY A 35 -1.89 -9.34 -1.16
C GLY A 35 -0.72 -9.33 -2.14
N VAL A 36 -1.01 -9.19 -3.43
CA VAL A 36 0.03 -9.01 -4.47
C VAL A 36 0.19 -7.52 -4.77
N CYS A 37 1.37 -7.00 -4.50
CA CYS A 37 1.76 -5.62 -4.77
C CYS A 37 2.31 -5.45 -6.20
N GLY A 38 2.24 -4.23 -6.74
CA GLY A 38 2.93 -3.88 -7.98
C GLY A 38 4.44 -4.11 -7.92
N SER A 39 5.06 -3.94 -6.74
CA SER A 39 6.48 -4.23 -6.53
C SER A 39 6.81 -5.72 -6.65
N ASP A 40 5.90 -6.62 -6.26
CA ASP A 40 6.06 -8.06 -6.47
C ASP A 40 6.10 -8.40 -7.97
N ILE A 41 5.27 -7.72 -8.76
CA ILE A 41 5.26 -7.87 -10.23
C ILE A 41 6.57 -7.33 -10.82
N HIS A 42 7.14 -6.26 -10.28
CA HIS A 42 8.48 -5.80 -10.69
C HIS A 42 9.57 -6.81 -10.38
N VAL A 43 9.50 -7.49 -9.22
CA VAL A 43 10.39 -8.63 -8.92
C VAL A 43 10.17 -9.74 -9.93
N TYR A 44 8.94 -10.14 -10.19
CA TYR A 44 8.62 -11.19 -11.16
C TYR A 44 9.20 -10.91 -12.55
N HIS A 45 9.26 -9.64 -12.97
CA HIS A 45 9.86 -9.23 -14.24
C HIS A 45 11.37 -8.96 -14.17
N GLY A 46 12.04 -9.16 -13.03
CA GLY A 46 13.46 -8.87 -12.86
C GLY A 46 13.80 -7.37 -12.90
N LYS A 47 12.82 -6.51 -12.65
CA LYS A 47 12.94 -5.04 -12.72
C LYS A 47 13.08 -4.37 -11.35
N HIS A 48 12.92 -5.12 -10.25
CA HIS A 48 13.06 -4.55 -8.91
C HIS A 48 14.54 -4.36 -8.57
N PRO A 49 14.99 -3.11 -8.28
CA PRO A 49 16.44 -2.81 -8.25
C PRO A 49 17.18 -3.43 -7.06
N PHE A 50 16.48 -3.79 -5.99
CA PHE A 50 17.09 -4.21 -4.72
C PHE A 50 16.82 -5.67 -4.35
N THR A 51 16.12 -6.45 -5.18
CA THR A 51 15.81 -7.86 -4.89
C THR A 51 16.80 -8.78 -5.59
N LYS A 52 17.29 -9.76 -4.85
CA LYS A 52 18.15 -10.85 -5.37
C LYS A 52 17.38 -12.16 -5.36
N TYR A 53 17.69 -13.04 -6.30
CA TYR A 53 17.11 -14.38 -6.38
C TYR A 53 18.06 -15.43 -5.78
N PRO A 54 17.53 -16.53 -5.19
CA PRO A 54 16.11 -16.82 -4.99
C PRO A 54 15.48 -15.95 -3.89
N VAL A 55 14.16 -15.67 -4.00
CA VAL A 55 13.41 -14.90 -3.00
C VAL A 55 12.06 -15.55 -2.73
N THR A 56 11.64 -15.58 -1.47
CA THR A 56 10.27 -15.85 -1.05
C THR A 56 9.57 -14.52 -0.89
N GLN A 57 8.49 -14.27 -1.62
CA GLN A 57 7.76 -13.00 -1.63
C GLN A 57 6.69 -12.93 -0.51
N GLY A 58 5.82 -11.93 -0.58
CA GLY A 58 4.73 -11.70 0.37
C GLY A 58 5.12 -10.72 1.48
N HIS A 59 4.49 -9.55 1.47
CA HIS A 59 4.66 -8.47 2.45
C HIS A 59 3.33 -7.81 2.84
N GLU A 60 2.29 -7.96 2.06
CA GLU A 60 0.92 -7.57 2.40
C GLU A 60 0.19 -8.81 2.93
N VAL A 61 0.07 -8.98 4.26
CA VAL A 61 -0.27 -10.29 4.81
C VAL A 61 -1.22 -10.21 6.00
N SER A 62 -2.06 -11.24 6.13
CA SER A 62 -2.83 -11.52 7.32
C SER A 62 -2.71 -12.99 7.72
N GLY A 63 -2.92 -13.26 8.99
CA GLY A 63 -2.84 -14.61 9.52
C GLY A 63 -3.40 -14.73 10.93
N GLU A 64 -3.21 -15.91 11.50
CA GLU A 64 -3.60 -16.25 12.87
C GLU A 64 -2.39 -16.72 13.67
N ILE A 65 -2.22 -16.24 14.89
CA ILE A 65 -1.16 -16.68 15.79
C ILE A 65 -1.47 -18.11 16.24
N VAL A 66 -0.54 -19.04 16.00
CA VAL A 66 -0.66 -20.45 16.42
C VAL A 66 0.31 -20.82 17.54
N LYS A 67 1.35 -20.02 17.77
CA LYS A 67 2.29 -20.22 18.90
C LYS A 67 2.92 -18.88 19.29
N CYS A 68 3.10 -18.68 20.61
CA CYS A 68 3.83 -17.55 21.18
C CYS A 68 5.09 -18.04 21.89
N GLY A 69 6.19 -17.29 21.76
CA GLY A 69 7.40 -17.48 22.54
C GLY A 69 7.23 -17.07 23.99
N ALA A 70 8.13 -17.51 24.87
CA ALA A 70 8.00 -17.36 26.32
C ALA A 70 7.94 -15.89 26.82
N ASN A 71 8.54 -14.96 26.05
CA ASN A 71 8.60 -13.54 26.41
C ASN A 71 7.55 -12.69 25.67
N VAL A 72 6.54 -13.31 25.02
CA VAL A 72 5.46 -12.61 24.32
C VAL A 72 4.26 -12.47 25.26
N GLU A 73 4.05 -11.27 25.78
CA GLU A 73 2.98 -10.98 26.75
C GLU A 73 1.75 -10.30 26.10
N SER A 74 1.95 -9.55 25.01
CA SER A 74 0.91 -8.71 24.39
C SER A 74 0.07 -9.42 23.33
N LEU A 75 0.44 -10.63 22.93
CA LEU A 75 -0.20 -11.41 21.89
C LEU A 75 -0.61 -12.79 22.40
N THR A 76 -1.69 -13.34 21.85
CA THR A 76 -2.21 -14.65 22.26
C THR A 76 -2.52 -15.53 21.05
N VAL A 77 -2.43 -16.85 21.24
CA VAL A 77 -2.84 -17.85 20.23
C VAL A 77 -4.32 -17.65 19.86
N GLY A 78 -4.63 -17.77 18.57
CA GLY A 78 -5.95 -17.56 18.01
C GLY A 78 -6.26 -16.10 17.63
N GLN A 79 -5.37 -15.15 17.89
CA GLN A 79 -5.55 -13.78 17.43
C GLN A 79 -5.32 -13.69 15.92
N LYS A 80 -6.23 -12.98 15.22
CA LYS A 80 -6.02 -12.52 13.85
C LYS A 80 -5.04 -11.36 13.85
N VAL A 81 -4.11 -11.37 12.90
CA VAL A 81 -3.02 -10.40 12.85
C VAL A 81 -2.65 -10.02 11.42
N THR A 82 -2.02 -8.86 11.27
CA THR A 82 -1.19 -8.48 10.14
C THR A 82 0.26 -8.35 10.57
N ILE A 83 1.20 -8.35 9.61
CA ILE A 83 2.64 -8.28 9.87
C ILE A 83 3.21 -7.03 9.20
N GLU A 84 3.96 -6.22 9.94
CA GLU A 84 4.70 -5.08 9.42
C GLU A 84 6.01 -5.57 8.79
N PRO A 85 6.17 -5.53 7.45
CA PRO A 85 7.27 -6.20 6.77
C PRO A 85 8.61 -5.47 6.84
N GLN A 86 8.67 -4.30 7.44
CA GLN A 86 9.90 -3.50 7.55
C GLN A 86 10.91 -4.11 8.52
N VAL A 87 12.17 -4.23 8.08
CA VAL A 87 13.30 -4.64 8.90
C VAL A 87 14.29 -3.48 8.93
N TYR A 88 14.35 -2.77 10.05
CA TYR A 88 15.17 -1.57 10.23
C TYR A 88 16.26 -1.78 11.30
N CYS A 89 17.35 -1.01 11.21
CA CYS A 89 18.55 -1.22 12.04
C CYS A 89 18.41 -0.70 13.48
N GLY A 90 17.45 0.20 13.77
CA GLY A 90 17.24 0.82 15.08
C GLY A 90 18.30 1.85 15.54
N LYS A 91 19.42 2.00 14.82
CA LYS A 91 20.59 2.79 15.27
C LYS A 91 20.98 3.99 14.39
N CYS A 92 20.57 4.01 13.11
CA CYS A 92 20.85 5.14 12.20
C CYS A 92 20.07 6.41 12.60
N TYR A 93 20.41 7.53 11.98
CA TYR A 93 19.80 8.82 12.32
C TYR A 93 18.27 8.79 12.22
N PRO A 94 17.63 8.36 11.10
CA PRO A 94 16.19 8.29 11.03
C PRO A 94 15.56 7.39 12.10
N CYS A 95 16.14 6.21 12.36
CA CYS A 95 15.61 5.29 13.38
C CYS A 95 15.58 5.92 14.78
N ARG A 96 16.66 6.60 15.19
CA ARG A 96 16.73 7.27 16.49
C ARG A 96 15.79 8.45 16.63
N HIS A 97 15.27 8.98 15.52
CA HIS A 97 14.31 10.10 15.47
C HIS A 97 12.89 9.64 15.12
N GLY A 98 12.56 8.35 15.32
CA GLY A 98 11.22 7.82 15.10
C GLY A 98 10.80 7.70 13.63
N LYS A 99 11.73 7.92 12.69
CA LYS A 99 11.50 7.81 11.24
C LYS A 99 12.11 6.52 10.69
N TYR A 100 11.85 5.40 11.37
CA TYR A 100 12.45 4.10 11.00
C TYR A 100 12.02 3.59 9.62
N ASN A 101 10.90 4.08 9.09
CA ASN A 101 10.50 3.88 7.70
C ASN A 101 11.52 4.45 6.68
N LEU A 102 12.40 5.36 7.12
CA LEU A 102 13.51 5.94 6.35
C LEU A 102 14.88 5.38 6.78
N CYS A 103 14.92 4.19 7.36
CA CYS A 103 16.16 3.55 7.82
C CYS A 103 17.18 3.45 6.68
N GLU A 104 18.44 3.84 6.94
CA GLU A 104 19.53 3.76 5.95
C GLU A 104 19.85 2.32 5.51
N GLU A 105 19.55 1.34 6.38
CA GLU A 105 19.70 -0.10 6.11
C GLU A 105 18.34 -0.80 5.97
N LEU A 106 17.30 -0.09 5.52
CA LEU A 106 15.96 -0.63 5.44
C LEU A 106 15.90 -1.85 4.53
N LYS A 107 15.34 -2.93 5.06
CA LYS A 107 14.98 -4.12 4.30
C LYS A 107 13.49 -4.38 4.44
N VAL A 108 12.93 -5.06 3.47
CA VAL A 108 11.51 -5.42 3.46
C VAL A 108 11.39 -6.93 3.26
N MET A 109 10.55 -7.57 4.05
CA MET A 109 10.19 -8.98 3.87
C MET A 109 9.60 -9.16 2.46
N GLY A 110 10.01 -10.22 1.78
CA GLY A 110 9.59 -10.44 0.40
C GLY A 110 10.50 -9.84 -0.68
N PHE A 111 11.48 -9.00 -0.30
CA PHE A 111 12.43 -8.37 -1.22
C PHE A 111 13.89 -8.61 -0.81
N GLN A 112 14.35 -8.06 0.30
CA GLN A 112 15.72 -8.23 0.78
C GLN A 112 15.84 -9.26 1.90
N THR A 113 14.71 -9.65 2.51
CA THR A 113 14.61 -10.76 3.46
C THR A 113 13.48 -11.69 3.04
N THR A 114 13.46 -12.89 3.62
CA THR A 114 12.39 -13.87 3.37
C THR A 114 11.02 -13.25 3.67
N GLY A 115 10.11 -13.34 2.71
CA GLY A 115 8.71 -12.92 2.86
C GLY A 115 7.81 -14.02 3.40
N THR A 116 6.54 -13.70 3.49
CA THR A 116 5.50 -14.49 4.17
C THR A 116 4.84 -15.55 3.28
N ALA A 117 5.28 -15.73 2.02
CA ALA A 117 4.65 -16.68 1.09
C ALA A 117 4.98 -18.16 1.47
N SER A 118 4.45 -18.57 2.62
CA SER A 118 4.53 -19.93 3.18
C SER A 118 3.32 -20.17 4.09
N GLU A 119 3.02 -21.43 4.40
CA GLU A 119 1.87 -21.78 5.26
C GLU A 119 2.01 -21.23 6.69
N PHE A 120 3.25 -21.16 7.19
CA PHE A 120 3.56 -20.61 8.51
C PHE A 120 4.77 -19.68 8.41
N PHE A 121 4.80 -18.65 9.27
CA PHE A 121 5.89 -17.70 9.32
C PHE A 121 6.25 -17.34 10.77
N ALA A 122 7.53 -17.47 11.13
CA ALA A 122 8.06 -17.04 12.42
C ALA A 122 8.50 -15.57 12.34
N VAL A 123 8.02 -14.74 13.24
CA VAL A 123 8.28 -13.29 13.20
C VAL A 123 8.41 -12.72 14.62
N ASP A 124 9.20 -11.66 14.77
CA ASP A 124 9.28 -10.89 16.02
C ASP A 124 7.88 -10.34 16.37
N ALA A 125 7.45 -10.59 17.62
CA ALA A 125 6.15 -10.15 18.10
C ALA A 125 5.90 -8.64 17.94
N LYS A 126 6.96 -7.81 17.95
CA LYS A 126 6.90 -6.37 17.74
C LYS A 126 6.53 -5.96 16.32
N LYS A 127 6.56 -6.90 15.38
CA LYS A 127 6.16 -6.70 13.97
C LYS A 127 4.72 -7.11 13.70
N VAL A 128 4.04 -7.60 14.70
CA VAL A 128 2.70 -8.19 14.57
C VAL A 128 1.67 -7.26 15.19
N THR A 129 0.69 -6.87 14.39
CA THR A 129 -0.41 -6.01 14.83
C THR A 129 -1.70 -6.80 14.82
N PRO A 130 -2.39 -6.95 15.98
CA PRO A 130 -3.71 -7.57 16.05
C PRO A 130 -4.73 -6.82 15.20
N ILE A 131 -5.59 -7.58 14.53
CA ILE A 131 -6.72 -7.03 13.77
C ILE A 131 -8.05 -7.47 14.39
N PRO A 132 -9.13 -6.69 14.22
CA PRO A 132 -10.44 -7.01 14.79
C PRO A 132 -10.96 -8.36 14.31
N LYS A 133 -11.68 -9.07 15.18
CA LYS A 133 -12.31 -10.36 14.82
C LYS A 133 -13.32 -10.23 13.67
N SER A 134 -13.98 -9.08 13.57
CA SER A 134 -14.94 -8.74 12.49
C SER A 134 -14.29 -8.57 11.12
N MET A 135 -13.00 -8.21 11.08
CA MET A 135 -12.23 -8.01 9.84
C MET A 135 -11.92 -9.38 9.21
N SER A 136 -12.15 -9.52 7.91
CA SER A 136 -11.75 -10.74 7.19
C SER A 136 -10.22 -10.78 7.01
N PHE A 137 -9.66 -11.95 6.69
CA PHE A 137 -8.23 -12.05 6.43
C PHE A 137 -7.82 -11.32 5.15
N GLU A 138 -8.68 -11.30 4.13
CA GLU A 138 -8.46 -10.53 2.91
C GLU A 138 -8.34 -9.03 3.21
N GLU A 139 -9.20 -8.50 4.07
CA GLU A 139 -9.11 -7.11 4.54
C GLU A 139 -7.85 -6.88 5.37
N GLY A 140 -7.49 -7.86 6.22
CA GLY A 140 -6.24 -7.83 6.99
C GLY A 140 -4.98 -7.76 6.13
N ALA A 141 -4.95 -8.47 5.00
CA ALA A 141 -3.83 -8.40 4.05
C ALA A 141 -3.75 -7.03 3.34
N MET A 142 -4.87 -6.31 3.24
CA MET A 142 -4.90 -4.97 2.65
C MET A 142 -4.56 -3.83 3.63
N LEU A 143 -4.31 -4.12 4.89
CA LEU A 143 -3.90 -3.09 5.87
C LEU A 143 -2.51 -2.52 5.56
N GLU A 144 -1.62 -3.32 4.99
CA GLU A 144 -0.31 -2.83 4.58
C GLU A 144 -0.42 -1.69 3.55
N PRO A 145 -1.04 -1.87 2.38
CA PRO A 145 -1.19 -0.77 1.42
C PRO A 145 -2.09 0.36 1.93
N LEU A 146 -3.03 0.09 2.85
CA LEU A 146 -3.81 1.16 3.50
C LEU A 146 -2.94 1.97 4.46
N ALA A 147 -2.00 1.37 5.18
CA ALA A 147 -1.05 2.09 6.02
C ALA A 147 -0.16 3.03 5.18
N VAL A 148 0.24 2.63 3.96
CA VAL A 148 0.92 3.53 2.99
C VAL A 148 0.04 4.75 2.69
N ALA A 149 -1.24 4.54 2.44
CA ALA A 149 -2.18 5.62 2.13
C ALA A 149 -2.40 6.56 3.33
N VAL A 150 -2.58 6.01 4.53
CA VAL A 150 -2.71 6.78 5.78
C VAL A 150 -1.45 7.61 6.03
N HIS A 151 -0.26 7.02 5.87
CA HIS A 151 1.01 7.72 6.01
C HIS A 151 1.13 8.87 5.00
N ALA A 152 0.75 8.64 3.74
CA ALA A 152 0.76 9.67 2.70
C ALA A 152 -0.15 10.85 3.06
N VAL A 153 -1.37 10.59 3.53
CA VAL A 153 -2.30 11.64 3.96
C VAL A 153 -1.73 12.41 5.14
N ARG A 154 -1.16 11.73 6.11
CA ARG A 154 -0.54 12.34 7.31
C ARG A 154 0.71 13.20 7.03
N GLN A 155 1.31 13.13 5.82
CA GLN A 155 2.35 14.10 5.43
C GLN A 155 1.83 15.53 5.39
N MET A 156 0.53 15.69 5.20
CA MET A 156 -0.15 17.00 5.28
C MET A 156 -0.40 17.47 6.71
N GLY A 157 -0.40 16.57 7.68
CA GLY A 157 -0.92 16.82 9.01
C GLY A 157 -2.44 16.65 9.07
N ASP A 158 -3.15 17.65 9.61
CA ASP A 158 -4.62 17.66 9.64
C ASP A 158 -5.20 18.03 8.28
N VAL A 159 -6.03 17.18 7.72
CA VAL A 159 -6.72 17.40 6.44
C VAL A 159 -8.20 17.73 6.61
N THR A 160 -8.65 17.94 7.84
CA THR A 160 -10.05 18.28 8.16
C THR A 160 -10.50 19.51 7.41
N GLY A 161 -11.58 19.40 6.66
CA GLY A 161 -12.17 20.50 5.89
C GLY A 161 -11.46 20.82 4.57
N MET A 162 -10.36 20.14 4.21
CA MET A 162 -9.61 20.38 2.98
C MET A 162 -10.28 19.77 1.74
N ASN A 163 -10.08 20.41 0.60
CA ASN A 163 -10.37 19.88 -0.73
C ASN A 163 -9.14 19.13 -1.26
N ILE A 164 -9.29 17.87 -1.61
CA ILE A 164 -8.18 17.00 -1.98
C ILE A 164 -8.36 16.43 -3.38
N ALA A 165 -7.31 16.51 -4.20
CA ALA A 165 -7.24 15.86 -5.49
C ALA A 165 -6.23 14.71 -5.46
N VAL A 166 -6.59 13.56 -6.06
CA VAL A 166 -5.73 12.39 -6.19
C VAL A 166 -5.55 12.06 -7.67
N LEU A 167 -4.32 12.00 -8.13
CA LEU A 167 -3.94 11.62 -9.49
C LEU A 167 -3.59 10.13 -9.53
N GLY A 168 -4.37 9.36 -10.30
CA GLY A 168 -4.30 7.91 -10.39
C GLY A 168 -5.28 7.21 -9.43
N ALA A 169 -6.21 6.42 -9.99
CA ALA A 169 -7.21 5.64 -9.25
C ALA A 169 -6.84 4.15 -9.13
N GLY A 170 -5.55 3.82 -9.20
CA GLY A 170 -5.04 2.49 -8.86
C GLY A 170 -5.27 2.15 -7.37
N PRO A 171 -4.83 0.97 -6.90
CA PRO A 171 -5.06 0.55 -5.51
C PRO A 171 -4.63 1.62 -4.48
N ILE A 172 -3.43 2.15 -4.61
CA ILE A 172 -2.91 3.16 -3.67
C ILE A 172 -3.69 4.47 -3.77
N GLY A 173 -3.96 4.99 -4.99
CA GLY A 173 -4.70 6.24 -5.12
C GLY A 173 -6.12 6.15 -4.59
N ASN A 174 -6.78 5.02 -4.79
CA ASN A 174 -8.10 4.77 -4.21
C ASN A 174 -8.04 4.75 -2.67
N LEU A 175 -7.06 4.04 -2.09
CA LEU A 175 -6.87 4.01 -0.64
C LEU A 175 -6.51 5.39 -0.07
N VAL A 176 -5.70 6.20 -0.77
CA VAL A 176 -5.39 7.59 -0.38
C VAL A 176 -6.65 8.45 -0.39
N ALA A 177 -7.49 8.33 -1.43
CA ALA A 177 -8.75 9.06 -1.50
C ALA A 177 -9.71 8.71 -0.36
N GLN A 178 -9.88 7.42 -0.07
CA GLN A 178 -10.70 6.95 1.03
C GLN A 178 -10.12 7.36 2.40
N ALA A 179 -8.79 7.21 2.61
CA ALA A 179 -8.13 7.61 3.84
C ALA A 179 -8.25 9.12 4.10
N ALA A 180 -8.05 9.95 3.07
CA ALA A 180 -8.23 11.40 3.17
C ALA A 180 -9.67 11.76 3.59
N LYS A 181 -10.66 11.15 2.97
CA LYS A 181 -12.06 11.34 3.33
C LYS A 181 -12.36 10.86 4.75
N GLY A 182 -11.85 9.68 5.11
CA GLY A 182 -12.00 9.10 6.45
C GLY A 182 -11.35 9.93 7.56
N LEU A 183 -10.28 10.66 7.24
CA LEU A 183 -9.55 11.57 8.13
C LEU A 183 -10.14 12.99 8.15
N GLY A 184 -11.23 13.26 7.43
CA GLY A 184 -11.99 14.50 7.57
C GLY A 184 -11.89 15.49 6.41
N ALA A 185 -11.31 15.11 5.27
CA ALA A 185 -11.35 15.95 4.08
C ALA A 185 -12.78 16.33 3.71
N ALA A 186 -13.02 17.58 3.34
CA ALA A 186 -14.35 18.06 2.99
C ALA A 186 -14.85 17.45 1.69
N LYS A 187 -13.96 17.37 0.69
CA LYS A 187 -14.29 16.80 -0.61
C LYS A 187 -13.04 16.20 -1.27
N VAL A 188 -13.21 15.03 -1.88
CA VAL A 188 -12.13 14.32 -2.55
C VAL A 188 -12.47 14.07 -4.01
N MET A 189 -11.58 14.50 -4.91
CA MET A 189 -11.62 14.19 -6.33
C MET A 189 -10.50 13.19 -6.65
N ILE A 190 -10.80 12.17 -7.44
CA ILE A 190 -9.82 11.24 -7.98
C ILE A 190 -9.87 11.23 -9.50
N THR A 191 -8.71 11.08 -10.14
CA THR A 191 -8.60 11.03 -11.60
C THR A 191 -7.85 9.81 -12.07
N ASP A 192 -8.25 9.27 -13.21
CA ASP A 192 -7.54 8.19 -13.92
C ASP A 192 -7.88 8.26 -15.41
N VAL A 193 -7.24 7.42 -16.21
CA VAL A 193 -7.56 7.17 -17.61
C VAL A 193 -8.40 5.90 -17.81
N SER A 194 -8.66 5.14 -16.76
CA SER A 194 -9.42 3.89 -16.74
C SER A 194 -10.77 4.10 -16.07
N ASP A 195 -11.84 3.93 -16.85
CA ASP A 195 -13.22 4.01 -16.31
C ASP A 195 -13.48 2.94 -15.26
N TYR A 196 -12.91 1.73 -15.43
CA TYR A 196 -13.02 0.66 -14.44
C TYR A 196 -12.50 1.10 -13.05
N ARG A 197 -11.32 1.73 -13.01
CA ARG A 197 -10.72 2.21 -11.76
C ARG A 197 -11.52 3.34 -11.14
N LEU A 198 -12.05 4.23 -11.96
CA LEU A 198 -12.91 5.32 -11.52
C LEU A 198 -14.24 4.81 -10.97
N GLU A 199 -14.83 3.78 -11.58
CA GLU A 199 -16.03 3.14 -11.06
C GLU A 199 -15.76 2.49 -9.68
N LYS A 200 -14.60 1.84 -9.50
CA LYS A 200 -14.19 1.33 -8.18
C LYS A 200 -14.00 2.44 -7.14
N ALA A 201 -13.47 3.59 -7.53
CA ALA A 201 -13.35 4.74 -6.64
C ALA A 201 -14.73 5.29 -6.23
N LYS A 202 -15.67 5.34 -7.15
CA LYS A 202 -17.05 5.73 -6.89
C LYS A 202 -17.78 4.72 -5.99
N GLU A 203 -17.59 3.42 -6.23
CA GLU A 203 -18.10 2.34 -5.37
C GLU A 203 -17.60 2.47 -3.92
N CYS A 204 -16.33 2.92 -3.75
CA CYS A 204 -15.73 3.21 -2.46
C CYS A 204 -16.12 4.58 -1.87
N GLY A 205 -17.03 5.33 -2.50
CA GLY A 205 -17.59 6.56 -1.97
C GLY A 205 -16.74 7.82 -2.18
N VAL A 206 -15.83 7.84 -3.16
CA VAL A 206 -15.11 9.06 -3.56
C VAL A 206 -16.07 10.05 -4.22
N ASP A 207 -15.98 11.34 -3.85
CA ASP A 207 -17.01 12.34 -4.20
C ASP A 207 -17.03 12.70 -5.69
N VAL A 208 -15.85 12.79 -6.33
CA VAL A 208 -15.72 13.18 -7.74
C VAL A 208 -14.71 12.27 -8.43
N CYS A 209 -15.15 11.58 -9.47
CA CYS A 209 -14.30 10.70 -10.29
C CYS A 209 -14.23 11.25 -11.70
N VAL A 210 -13.02 11.47 -12.24
CA VAL A 210 -12.82 12.15 -13.52
C VAL A 210 -11.89 11.36 -14.42
N ASN A 211 -12.34 11.04 -15.65
CA ASN A 211 -11.50 10.48 -16.69
C ASN A 211 -10.72 11.59 -17.40
N THR A 212 -9.39 11.59 -17.25
CA THR A 212 -8.51 12.61 -17.83
C THR A 212 -8.25 12.47 -19.33
N LYS A 213 -8.72 11.39 -19.98
CA LYS A 213 -8.81 11.29 -21.43
C LYS A 213 -9.94 12.17 -21.98
N GLU A 214 -10.99 12.36 -21.21
CA GLU A 214 -12.19 13.08 -21.63
C GLU A 214 -12.22 14.53 -21.15
N LYS A 215 -11.61 14.78 -19.99
CA LYS A 215 -11.65 16.07 -19.32
C LYS A 215 -10.28 16.56 -18.86
N ASN A 216 -9.97 17.81 -19.19
CA ASN A 216 -8.74 18.45 -18.70
C ASN A 216 -8.73 18.54 -17.18
N PHE A 217 -7.63 18.18 -16.54
CA PHE A 217 -7.48 18.14 -15.08
C PHE A 217 -7.72 19.51 -14.42
N GLY A 218 -7.17 20.60 -14.99
CA GLY A 218 -7.37 21.95 -14.45
C GLY A 218 -8.84 22.40 -14.48
N LYS A 219 -9.59 22.05 -15.54
CA LYS A 219 -11.03 22.31 -15.58
C LYS A 219 -11.79 21.47 -14.55
N ALA A 220 -11.39 20.20 -14.40
CA ALA A 220 -12.00 19.31 -13.42
C ALA A 220 -11.80 19.82 -11.98
N LEU A 221 -10.62 20.36 -11.64
CA LEU A 221 -10.35 20.98 -10.34
C LEU A 221 -11.31 22.13 -10.03
N VAL A 222 -11.50 23.04 -11.00
CA VAL A 222 -12.41 24.19 -10.82
C VAL A 222 -13.87 23.73 -10.71
N GLU A 223 -14.29 22.78 -11.49
CA GLU A 223 -15.67 22.24 -11.40
C GLU A 223 -15.91 21.50 -10.07
N ALA A 224 -14.91 20.76 -9.59
CA ALA A 224 -15.03 20.01 -8.35
C ALA A 224 -15.02 20.90 -7.11
N PHE A 225 -14.15 21.91 -7.07
CA PHE A 225 -13.82 22.67 -5.86
C PHE A 225 -14.06 24.17 -5.98
N GLY A 226 -14.48 24.66 -7.14
CA GLY A 226 -14.60 26.10 -7.40
C GLY A 226 -13.24 26.75 -7.74
N PRO A 227 -13.18 28.10 -7.76
CA PRO A 227 -11.99 28.85 -8.16
C PRO A 227 -10.76 28.59 -7.26
N ASP A 228 -10.99 28.19 -6.01
CA ASP A 228 -9.93 27.93 -5.03
C ASP A 228 -9.26 26.56 -5.23
N LYS A 229 -9.82 25.68 -6.08
CA LYS A 229 -9.26 24.38 -6.43
C LYS A 229 -8.99 23.47 -5.21
N ALA A 230 -7.98 22.60 -5.29
CA ALA A 230 -7.59 21.71 -4.21
C ALA A 230 -6.54 22.35 -3.28
N ASP A 231 -6.63 22.02 -1.99
CA ASP A 231 -5.61 22.37 -0.99
C ASP A 231 -4.39 21.47 -1.12
N VAL A 232 -4.62 20.21 -1.48
CA VAL A 232 -3.57 19.19 -1.65
C VAL A 232 -3.81 18.37 -2.89
N ILE A 233 -2.73 18.06 -3.62
CA ILE A 233 -2.74 17.10 -4.74
C ILE A 233 -1.83 15.93 -4.38
N TYR A 234 -2.37 14.72 -4.34
CA TYR A 234 -1.59 13.48 -4.17
C TYR A 234 -1.31 12.85 -5.53
N ASP A 235 -0.03 12.71 -5.92
CA ASP A 235 0.35 11.98 -7.13
C ASP A 235 0.61 10.51 -6.82
N CYS A 236 -0.39 9.67 -7.13
CA CYS A 236 -0.35 8.22 -6.97
C CYS A 236 -0.12 7.48 -8.31
N ALA A 237 0.09 8.22 -9.41
CA ALA A 237 0.35 7.66 -10.73
C ALA A 237 1.85 7.66 -11.09
N GLY A 238 2.61 8.66 -10.66
CA GLY A 238 4.07 8.68 -10.74
C GLY A 238 4.65 8.74 -12.14
N ASN A 239 4.20 9.68 -12.96
CA ASN A 239 4.74 9.89 -14.29
C ASN A 239 4.81 11.38 -14.65
N ASN A 240 5.50 11.71 -15.75
CA ASN A 240 5.69 13.09 -16.19
C ASN A 240 4.37 13.84 -16.46
N VAL A 241 3.34 13.14 -16.92
CA VAL A 241 2.04 13.77 -17.23
C VAL A 241 1.35 14.21 -15.96
N THR A 242 1.22 13.31 -14.96
CA THR A 242 0.52 13.61 -13.72
C THR A 242 1.29 14.63 -12.88
N MET A 243 2.62 14.51 -12.80
CA MET A 243 3.44 15.49 -12.08
C MET A 243 3.40 16.88 -12.74
N GLY A 244 3.47 16.92 -14.08
CA GLY A 244 3.31 18.18 -14.84
C GLY A 244 1.94 18.82 -14.61
N GLN A 245 0.87 18.03 -14.62
CA GLN A 245 -0.48 18.50 -14.30
C GLN A 245 -0.59 19.00 -12.86
N ALA A 246 -0.01 18.29 -11.90
CA ALA A 246 0.00 18.71 -10.51
C ALA A 246 0.63 20.11 -10.35
N ILE A 247 1.83 20.33 -10.89
CA ILE A 247 2.52 21.62 -10.80
C ILE A 247 1.74 22.72 -11.54
N GLN A 248 1.31 22.45 -12.78
CA GLN A 248 0.68 23.46 -13.63
C GLN A 248 -0.66 23.96 -13.09
N TYR A 249 -1.47 23.05 -12.51
CA TYR A 249 -2.84 23.35 -12.13
C TYR A 249 -3.05 23.55 -10.62
N ALA A 250 -2.04 23.28 -9.80
CA ALA A 250 -2.09 23.55 -8.37
C ALA A 250 -2.46 25.02 -8.08
N ARG A 251 -3.18 25.23 -7.00
CA ARG A 251 -3.40 26.57 -6.46
C ARG A 251 -2.07 27.11 -5.91
N LYS A 252 -1.83 28.40 -6.06
CA LYS A 252 -0.67 29.07 -5.42
C LYS A 252 -0.71 28.84 -3.89
N GLY A 253 0.43 28.47 -3.32
CA GLY A 253 0.57 28.14 -1.90
C GLY A 253 -0.04 26.80 -1.48
N SER A 254 -0.37 25.91 -2.42
CA SER A 254 -0.88 24.56 -2.09
C SER A 254 0.22 23.51 -2.04
N VAL A 255 -0.14 22.30 -1.66
CA VAL A 255 0.80 21.20 -1.44
C VAL A 255 0.64 20.10 -2.47
N ILE A 256 1.75 19.54 -2.95
CA ILE A 256 1.79 18.32 -3.76
C ILE A 256 2.49 17.24 -2.95
N VAL A 257 1.87 16.07 -2.82
CA VAL A 257 2.47 14.91 -2.14
C VAL A 257 2.75 13.81 -3.17
N LEU A 258 4.03 13.45 -3.31
CA LEU A 258 4.48 12.35 -4.16
C LEU A 258 4.29 11.03 -3.42
N VAL A 259 3.38 10.20 -3.91
CA VAL A 259 3.05 8.90 -3.32
C VAL A 259 3.59 7.76 -4.17
N ALA A 260 3.48 7.88 -5.47
CA ALA A 260 3.95 6.85 -6.39
C ALA A 260 5.48 6.79 -6.47
N VAL A 261 5.99 5.60 -6.77
CA VAL A 261 7.39 5.38 -7.15
C VAL A 261 7.52 5.65 -8.65
N PHE A 262 8.31 6.65 -9.01
CA PHE A 262 8.59 6.96 -10.41
C PHE A 262 9.54 5.94 -11.00
N ALA A 263 9.20 5.42 -12.18
CA ALA A 263 10.06 4.47 -12.91
C ALA A 263 11.24 5.18 -13.60
N ASP A 264 11.02 6.43 -14.03
CA ASP A 264 12.00 7.26 -14.73
C ASP A 264 12.16 8.61 -14.02
N MET A 265 13.20 9.36 -14.36
CA MET A 265 13.38 10.72 -13.87
C MET A 265 12.25 11.62 -14.37
N ALA A 266 11.57 12.30 -13.45
CA ALA A 266 10.52 13.24 -13.79
C ALA A 266 11.10 14.58 -14.26
N THR A 267 10.52 15.11 -15.35
CA THR A 267 10.76 16.49 -15.80
C THR A 267 9.67 17.38 -15.23
N VAL A 268 10.07 18.39 -14.45
CA VAL A 268 9.14 19.31 -13.78
C VAL A 268 9.49 20.76 -14.07
N ASP A 269 8.46 21.60 -14.18
CA ASP A 269 8.63 23.05 -14.33
C ASP A 269 8.82 23.70 -12.95
N LEU A 270 10.08 23.82 -12.52
CA LEU A 270 10.42 24.44 -11.24
C LEU A 270 10.19 25.96 -11.24
N ALA A 271 10.12 26.62 -12.41
CA ALA A 271 9.82 28.03 -12.47
C ALA A 271 8.36 28.28 -12.05
N VAL A 272 7.44 27.45 -12.53
CA VAL A 272 6.03 27.49 -12.10
C VAL A 272 5.89 27.11 -10.63
N ALA A 273 6.59 26.07 -10.19
CA ALA A 273 6.55 25.66 -8.78
C ALA A 273 7.02 26.77 -7.85
N ASN A 274 8.08 27.50 -8.23
CA ASN A 274 8.60 28.63 -7.47
C ASN A 274 7.64 29.85 -7.51
N ASP A 275 7.11 30.22 -8.70
CA ASP A 275 6.15 31.34 -8.81
C ASP A 275 4.86 31.08 -8.01
N HIS A 276 4.46 29.82 -7.92
CA HIS A 276 3.28 29.42 -7.15
C HIS A 276 3.58 29.14 -5.67
N GLU A 277 4.85 29.19 -5.23
CA GLU A 277 5.26 28.87 -3.86
C GLU A 277 4.70 27.49 -3.42
N LEU A 278 4.87 26.48 -4.27
CA LEU A 278 4.33 25.14 -4.01
C LEU A 278 5.21 24.36 -3.05
N ASP A 279 4.59 23.78 -2.03
CA ASP A 279 5.22 22.76 -1.20
C ASP A 279 5.18 21.40 -1.90
N ILE A 280 6.35 20.80 -2.17
CA ILE A 280 6.44 19.44 -2.70
C ILE A 280 6.96 18.53 -1.59
N LYS A 281 6.10 17.63 -1.12
CA LYS A 281 6.41 16.63 -0.11
C LYS A 281 6.50 15.24 -0.75
N SER A 282 7.22 14.33 -0.12
CA SER A 282 7.27 12.92 -0.50
C SER A 282 6.87 12.04 0.66
N THR A 283 6.44 10.82 0.35
CA THR A 283 6.12 9.82 1.36
C THR A 283 6.86 8.52 1.06
N MET A 284 7.20 7.77 2.10
CA MET A 284 7.89 6.48 1.97
C MET A 284 7.35 5.50 2.99
N MET A 285 6.74 4.41 2.51
CA MET A 285 6.20 3.37 3.37
C MET A 285 5.26 3.93 4.46
N TYR A 286 5.46 3.55 5.71
CA TYR A 286 4.58 3.87 6.84
C TYR A 286 5.31 3.60 8.17
N ARG A 287 4.64 3.92 9.27
CA ARG A 287 5.04 3.60 10.63
C ARG A 287 3.90 2.83 11.32
N HIS A 288 4.17 2.29 12.52
CA HIS A 288 3.19 1.50 13.28
C HIS A 288 1.87 2.26 13.52
N GLU A 289 1.95 3.54 13.86
CA GLU A 289 0.76 4.38 14.05
C GLU A 289 -0.11 4.52 12.80
N ASP A 290 0.44 4.29 11.61
CA ASP A 290 -0.34 4.31 10.36
C ASP A 290 -1.12 3.00 10.17
N TYR A 291 -0.58 1.86 10.64
CA TYR A 291 -1.34 0.62 10.75
C TYR A 291 -2.51 0.73 11.72
N VAL A 292 -2.27 1.31 12.90
CA VAL A 292 -3.33 1.55 13.89
C VAL A 292 -4.42 2.43 13.27
N GLY A 293 -4.03 3.55 12.64
CA GLY A 293 -4.99 4.42 11.96
C GLY A 293 -5.73 3.74 10.80
N ALA A 294 -5.07 2.83 10.07
CA ALA A 294 -5.69 2.05 9.01
C ALA A 294 -6.78 1.13 9.56
N ILE A 295 -6.50 0.41 10.65
CA ILE A 295 -7.46 -0.45 11.34
C ILE A 295 -8.67 0.36 11.82
N GLU A 296 -8.43 1.49 12.49
CA GLU A 296 -9.47 2.38 12.99
C GLU A 296 -10.40 2.89 11.87
N LEU A 297 -9.85 3.25 10.72
CA LEU A 297 -10.64 3.71 9.56
C LEU A 297 -11.52 2.59 8.99
N VAL A 298 -11.03 1.35 8.93
CA VAL A 298 -11.81 0.21 8.47
C VAL A 298 -12.91 -0.15 9.47
N GLU A 299 -12.59 -0.23 10.78
CA GLU A 299 -13.57 -0.50 11.83
C GLU A 299 -14.68 0.55 11.89
N ALA A 300 -14.33 1.82 11.67
CA ALA A 300 -15.30 2.91 11.60
C ALA A 300 -16.15 2.92 10.31
N GLY A 301 -15.91 1.97 9.38
CA GLY A 301 -16.60 1.92 8.08
C GLY A 301 -16.25 3.07 7.13
N LYS A 302 -15.17 3.81 7.42
CA LYS A 302 -14.71 4.96 6.62
C LYS A 302 -13.86 4.56 5.42
N VAL A 303 -13.31 3.34 5.42
CA VAL A 303 -12.56 2.75 4.32
C VAL A 303 -13.15 1.39 3.97
N GLN A 304 -13.41 1.16 2.70
CA GLN A 304 -13.94 -0.08 2.15
C GLN A 304 -12.85 -0.78 1.34
N LEU A 305 -12.39 -1.94 1.83
CA LEU A 305 -11.31 -2.70 1.19
C LEU A 305 -11.82 -3.72 0.19
N LYS A 306 -12.96 -4.37 0.48
CA LYS A 306 -13.54 -5.45 -0.35
C LYS A 306 -13.78 -5.07 -1.82
N PRO A 307 -14.31 -3.88 -2.16
CA PRO A 307 -14.52 -3.50 -3.55
C PRO A 307 -13.23 -3.45 -4.39
N LEU A 308 -12.08 -3.31 -3.73
CA LEU A 308 -10.77 -3.27 -4.37
C LEU A 308 -10.18 -4.65 -4.65
N ILE A 309 -10.74 -5.72 -4.09
CA ILE A 309 -10.26 -7.09 -4.32
C ILE A 309 -10.85 -7.60 -5.64
N SER A 310 -10.03 -7.66 -6.68
CA SER A 310 -10.46 -8.09 -8.02
C SER A 310 -10.57 -9.60 -8.14
N LYS A 311 -9.67 -10.34 -7.50
CA LYS A 311 -9.65 -11.80 -7.58
C LYS A 311 -8.85 -12.43 -6.44
N ILE A 312 -9.25 -13.63 -6.04
CA ILE A 312 -8.56 -14.46 -5.04
C ILE A 312 -8.09 -15.73 -5.75
N PHE A 313 -6.82 -16.09 -5.52
CA PHE A 313 -6.22 -17.34 -6.04
C PHE A 313 -5.81 -18.24 -4.88
N PRO A 314 -5.96 -19.56 -4.99
CA PRO A 314 -5.39 -20.50 -4.02
C PRO A 314 -3.85 -20.47 -4.08
N PHE A 315 -3.19 -20.82 -2.98
CA PHE A 315 -1.73 -20.77 -2.85
C PHE A 315 -1.00 -21.56 -3.96
N ALA A 316 -1.51 -22.72 -4.31
CA ALA A 316 -0.95 -23.54 -5.39
C ALA A 316 -0.95 -22.83 -6.77
N GLN A 317 -1.81 -21.84 -6.97
CA GLN A 317 -1.90 -21.03 -8.19
C GLN A 317 -1.16 -19.69 -8.09
N TYR A 318 -0.13 -19.61 -7.27
CA TYR A 318 0.64 -18.38 -7.05
C TYR A 318 1.13 -17.74 -8.35
N LEU A 319 1.71 -18.54 -9.24
CA LEU A 319 2.17 -18.07 -10.57
C LEU A 319 1.01 -17.61 -11.46
N ASP A 320 -0.15 -18.26 -11.38
CA ASP A 320 -1.32 -17.88 -12.19
C ASP A 320 -1.89 -16.54 -11.76
N ALA A 321 -1.79 -16.18 -10.46
CA ALA A 321 -2.14 -14.87 -9.95
C ALA A 321 -1.29 -13.77 -10.61
N TYR A 322 0.00 -13.98 -10.78
CA TYR A 322 0.92 -13.03 -11.42
C TYR A 322 0.63 -12.88 -12.92
N LYS A 323 0.42 -14.00 -13.61
CA LYS A 323 0.01 -14.00 -15.02
C LYS A 323 -1.33 -13.30 -15.24
N TYR A 324 -2.27 -13.51 -14.31
CA TYR A 324 -3.57 -12.84 -14.36
C TYR A 324 -3.43 -11.32 -14.25
N ILE A 325 -2.61 -10.82 -13.32
CA ILE A 325 -2.34 -9.39 -13.16
C ILE A 325 -1.75 -8.82 -14.44
N ASP A 326 -0.76 -9.50 -15.04
CA ASP A 326 -0.13 -9.05 -16.28
C ASP A 326 -1.12 -8.98 -17.47
N ALA A 327 -2.01 -9.97 -17.57
CA ALA A 327 -3.00 -10.03 -18.65
C ALA A 327 -4.18 -9.03 -18.47
N ASN A 328 -4.43 -8.58 -17.23
CA ASN A 328 -5.62 -7.80 -16.87
C ASN A 328 -5.29 -6.48 -16.14
N ARG A 329 -4.17 -5.84 -16.45
CA ARG A 329 -3.67 -4.64 -15.74
C ARG A 329 -4.68 -3.49 -15.63
N GLU A 330 -5.51 -3.31 -16.65
CA GLU A 330 -6.47 -2.20 -16.72
C GLU A 330 -7.71 -2.47 -15.85
N THR A 331 -8.02 -3.73 -15.59
CA THR A 331 -9.21 -4.18 -14.86
C THR A 331 -8.89 -4.91 -13.56
N THR A 332 -7.66 -4.75 -13.05
CA THR A 332 -7.22 -5.33 -11.80
C THR A 332 -6.85 -4.22 -10.81
N MET A 333 -7.43 -4.30 -9.61
CA MET A 333 -7.05 -3.48 -8.46
C MET A 333 -6.10 -4.27 -7.56
N LYS A 334 -6.61 -5.14 -6.68
CA LYS A 334 -5.83 -5.99 -5.79
C LYS A 334 -6.13 -7.47 -6.06
N VAL A 335 -5.10 -8.28 -6.12
CA VAL A 335 -5.21 -9.73 -6.14
C VAL A 335 -4.77 -10.26 -4.78
N ILE A 336 -5.51 -11.21 -4.24
CA ILE A 336 -5.20 -11.89 -2.99
C ILE A 336 -4.84 -13.35 -3.30
N ILE A 337 -3.90 -13.90 -2.56
CA ILE A 337 -3.54 -15.32 -2.57
C ILE A 337 -3.97 -15.91 -1.23
N ALA A 338 -4.96 -16.79 -1.25
CA ALA A 338 -5.40 -17.56 -0.10
C ALA A 338 -4.42 -18.73 0.13
N VAL A 339 -3.69 -18.68 1.25
CA VAL A 339 -2.65 -19.66 1.57
C VAL A 339 -3.27 -20.89 2.19
N GLN A 340 -4.34 -20.73 2.94
CA GLN A 340 -5.09 -21.82 3.56
C GLN A 340 -6.42 -22.02 2.83
N GLU A 341 -6.88 -23.26 2.77
CA GLU A 341 -8.27 -23.55 2.39
C GLU A 341 -9.22 -22.99 3.47
N LYS A 342 -10.28 -22.32 3.02
CA LYS A 342 -11.31 -21.72 3.89
C LYS A 342 -12.45 -22.67 4.13
#